data_30b455583a9d0acebf37cfae5a5d6c74
#
_entry.id   30b455583a9d0acebf37cfae5a5d6c74
#
_cell.length_a   1.000
_cell.length_b   1.000
_cell.length_c   1.000
_cell.angle_alpha   90.00
_cell.angle_beta   90.00
_cell.angle_gamma   90.00
#
_symmetry.space_group_name_H-M   'P 1'
#
loop_
_entity.id
_entity.type
_entity.pdbx_description
1 polymer ?
#
loop_
_entity_poly.entity_id
_entity_poly.type
_entity_poly.pdbx_seq_one_letter_code
_entity_poly.pdbx_strand_id
1 'polypeptide(L)'
;MKKLTTLFVTLLFLVLNSTAFAQTFFDKNFTGKQTEHYADGKPKYEVNIVKGKKEGLETFWYASGNQYIQTNYVNDKEDGVWNQWYENGQLKLEANYKEGREHGSFTQWYDNGQKRVEANFINGKKEGVETAWNRDGSVKYTSTYVDGQEVKPQEVKSEEHQ
;
A
#
# COMPACT_ATOMS: atom_id res chain seq x y z
N MET A 1 -43.87 25.66 7.75
CA MET A 1 -42.93 25.98 6.63
C MET A 1 -41.51 26.32 7.05
N LYS A 2 -41.09 26.19 8.34
CA LYS A 2 -39.72 26.50 8.79
C LYS A 2 -38.78 25.28 8.94
N LYS A 3 -39.29 24.05 8.76
CA LYS A 3 -38.46 22.82 8.90
C LYS A 3 -37.89 22.29 7.58
N LEU A 4 -38.36 22.81 6.43
CA LEU A 4 -37.88 22.33 5.11
C LEU A 4 -36.59 23.04 4.67
N THR A 5 -36.40 24.29 5.12
CA THR A 5 -35.22 25.09 4.76
C THR A 5 -33.94 24.63 5.43
N THR A 6 -34.02 24.11 6.68
CA THR A 6 -32.82 23.65 7.41
C THR A 6 -32.27 22.31 6.86
N LEU A 7 -33.15 21.43 6.34
CA LEU A 7 -32.73 20.19 5.74
C LEU A 7 -32.04 20.38 4.38
N PHE A 8 -32.50 21.36 3.62
CA PHE A 8 -31.89 21.69 2.32
C PHE A 8 -30.52 22.36 2.46
N VAL A 9 -30.31 23.17 3.50
CA VAL A 9 -29.02 23.81 3.74
C VAL A 9 -27.97 22.79 4.21
N THR A 10 -28.33 21.83 5.08
CA THR A 10 -27.39 20.76 5.50
C THR A 10 -27.06 19.79 4.37
N LEU A 11 -28.01 19.46 3.51
CA LEU A 11 -27.75 18.59 2.35
C LEU A 11 -26.89 19.33 1.30
N LEU A 12 -27.12 20.62 1.10
CA LEU A 12 -26.33 21.46 0.17
C LEU A 12 -24.89 21.65 0.68
N PHE A 13 -24.67 21.74 2.00
CA PHE A 13 -23.32 21.83 2.59
C PHE A 13 -22.55 20.50 2.44
N LEU A 14 -23.20 19.36 2.60
CA LEU A 14 -22.60 18.03 2.36
C LEU A 14 -22.24 17.81 0.90
N VAL A 15 -23.09 18.26 -0.02
CA VAL A 15 -22.83 18.16 -1.48
C VAL A 15 -21.71 19.13 -1.90
N LEU A 16 -21.68 20.35 -1.35
CA LEU A 16 -20.63 21.32 -1.65
C LEU A 16 -19.25 20.88 -1.13
N ASN A 17 -19.17 20.27 0.05
CA ASN A 17 -17.91 19.74 0.56
C ASN A 17 -17.42 18.52 -0.25
N SER A 18 -18.31 17.64 -0.71
CA SER A 18 -17.93 16.50 -1.54
C SER A 18 -17.51 16.92 -2.95
N THR A 19 -18.16 17.94 -3.54
CA THR A 19 -17.80 18.45 -4.86
C THR A 19 -16.51 19.28 -4.82
N ALA A 20 -16.28 20.09 -3.79
CA ALA A 20 -15.04 20.83 -3.61
C ALA A 20 -13.85 19.90 -3.40
N PHE A 21 -14.02 18.85 -2.62
CA PHE A 21 -12.99 17.81 -2.41
C PHE A 21 -12.68 17.07 -3.73
N ALA A 22 -13.72 16.61 -4.44
CA ALA A 22 -13.54 15.96 -5.75
C ALA A 22 -12.88 16.89 -6.78
N GLN A 23 -13.24 18.18 -6.78
CA GLN A 23 -12.70 19.16 -7.72
C GLN A 23 -11.22 19.46 -7.46
N THR A 24 -10.79 19.45 -6.19
CA THR A 24 -9.37 19.62 -5.81
C THR A 24 -8.52 18.43 -6.24
N PHE A 25 -9.07 17.21 -6.19
CA PHE A 25 -8.39 15.99 -6.66
C PHE A 25 -8.14 15.97 -8.16
N PHE A 26 -8.99 16.67 -8.95
CA PHE A 26 -8.91 16.69 -10.43
C PHE A 26 -8.33 17.99 -10.98
N ASP A 27 -8.00 18.99 -10.14
CA ASP A 27 -7.33 20.20 -10.61
C ASP A 27 -5.85 19.91 -10.87
N LYS A 28 -5.54 19.79 -12.15
CA LYS A 28 -4.16 19.55 -12.63
C LYS A 28 -3.17 20.66 -12.29
N ASN A 29 -3.63 21.81 -11.82
CA ASN A 29 -2.79 22.93 -11.38
C ASN A 29 -2.66 23.01 -9.86
N PHE A 30 -3.43 22.21 -9.10
CA PHE A 30 -3.38 22.24 -7.64
C PHE A 30 -1.97 21.90 -7.13
N THR A 31 -1.49 22.69 -6.21
CA THR A 31 -0.27 22.43 -5.45
C THR A 31 -0.56 22.70 -3.99
N GLY A 32 -0.37 21.72 -3.15
CA GLY A 32 -0.64 21.80 -1.72
C GLY A 32 -0.82 20.45 -1.07
N LYS A 33 -1.10 20.45 0.21
CA LYS A 33 -1.38 19.26 0.99
C LYS A 33 -2.87 18.96 0.94
N GLN A 34 -3.24 17.72 0.65
CA GLN A 34 -4.60 17.22 0.81
C GLN A 34 -4.69 16.38 2.08
N THR A 35 -5.73 16.61 2.87
CA THR A 35 -5.98 15.90 4.13
C THR A 35 -7.44 15.53 4.27
N GLU A 36 -7.69 14.35 4.83
CA GLU A 36 -9.00 13.96 5.35
C GLU A 36 -8.89 13.63 6.83
N HIS A 37 -9.98 13.82 7.55
CA HIS A 37 -10.06 13.54 8.98
C HIS A 37 -11.26 12.62 9.27
N TYR A 38 -11.13 11.83 10.32
CA TYR A 38 -12.25 11.14 10.93
C TYR A 38 -13.21 12.13 11.61
N ALA A 39 -14.40 11.67 11.96
CA ALA A 39 -15.41 12.50 12.62
C ALA A 39 -14.95 13.06 13.99
N ASP A 40 -13.99 12.41 14.65
CA ASP A 40 -13.36 12.84 15.89
C ASP A 40 -12.20 13.83 15.70
N GLY A 41 -11.91 14.22 14.44
CA GLY A 41 -10.85 15.16 14.08
C GLY A 41 -9.47 14.57 13.90
N LYS A 42 -9.27 13.26 14.15
CA LYS A 42 -7.99 12.61 13.88
C LYS A 42 -7.72 12.49 12.38
N PRO A 43 -6.44 12.52 11.96
CA PRO A 43 -6.09 12.34 10.57
C PRO A 43 -6.54 10.97 10.08
N LYS A 44 -7.06 10.92 8.85
CA LYS A 44 -7.44 9.71 8.13
C LYS A 44 -6.57 9.50 6.90
N TYR A 45 -6.21 10.59 6.23
CA TYR A 45 -5.46 10.60 4.99
C TYR A 45 -4.69 11.90 4.83
N GLU A 46 -3.49 11.80 4.26
CA GLU A 46 -2.65 12.95 3.92
C GLU A 46 -1.77 12.62 2.72
N VAL A 47 -1.66 13.58 1.77
CA VAL A 47 -0.72 13.53 0.66
C VAL A 47 -0.33 14.94 0.20
N ASN A 48 0.88 15.09 -0.34
CA ASN A 48 1.27 16.30 -1.04
C ASN A 48 0.96 16.16 -2.53
N ILE A 49 0.42 17.23 -3.09
CA ILE A 49 0.13 17.36 -4.53
C ILE A 49 0.97 18.50 -5.08
N VAL A 50 1.64 18.26 -6.20
CA VAL A 50 2.40 19.27 -6.95
C VAL A 50 1.91 19.27 -8.39
N LYS A 51 1.31 20.39 -8.82
CA LYS A 51 0.73 20.52 -10.18
C LYS A 51 -0.21 19.35 -10.52
N GLY A 52 -1.12 19.02 -9.60
CA GLY A 52 -2.13 17.99 -9.75
C GLY A 52 -1.62 16.55 -9.63
N LYS A 53 -0.35 16.33 -9.27
CA LYS A 53 0.26 15.02 -9.12
C LYS A 53 0.68 14.75 -7.69
N LYS A 54 0.54 13.51 -7.23
CA LYS A 54 1.08 13.06 -5.95
C LYS A 54 2.60 13.16 -5.97
N GLU A 55 3.16 13.75 -4.89
CA GLU A 55 4.60 13.96 -4.73
C GLU A 55 4.99 13.81 -3.26
N GLY A 56 5.94 12.92 -2.96
CA GLY A 56 6.36 12.61 -1.60
C GLY A 56 5.42 11.64 -0.89
N LEU A 57 5.40 11.69 0.43
CA LEU A 57 4.67 10.73 1.26
C LEU A 57 3.15 10.89 1.17
N GLU A 58 2.48 9.76 0.97
CA GLU A 58 1.06 9.55 1.20
C GLU A 58 0.90 8.68 2.45
N THR A 59 0.04 9.07 3.35
CA THR A 59 -0.19 8.34 4.59
C THR A 59 -1.67 8.20 4.88
N PHE A 60 -2.07 6.99 5.25
CA PHE A 60 -3.39 6.65 5.78
C PHE A 60 -3.28 6.23 7.24
N TRP A 61 -4.29 6.50 8.02
CA TRP A 61 -4.38 6.10 9.42
C TRP A 61 -5.65 5.33 9.69
N TYR A 62 -5.61 4.46 10.70
CA TYR A 62 -6.78 3.87 11.33
C TYR A 62 -7.52 4.92 12.18
N ALA A 63 -8.77 4.66 12.50
CA ALA A 63 -9.54 5.50 13.41
C ALA A 63 -8.95 5.52 14.84
N SER A 64 -8.19 4.51 15.23
CA SER A 64 -7.39 4.49 16.46
C SER A 64 -6.29 5.55 16.49
N GLY A 65 -5.85 6.05 15.31
CA GLY A 65 -4.75 6.99 15.15
C GLY A 65 -3.42 6.34 14.78
N ASN A 66 -3.33 5.01 14.77
CA ASN A 66 -2.16 4.30 14.27
C ASN A 66 -2.08 4.37 12.75
N GLN A 67 -0.87 4.38 12.20
CA GLN A 67 -0.66 4.33 10.76
C GLN A 67 -1.24 3.04 10.18
N TYR A 68 -1.84 3.15 8.99
CA TYR A 68 -2.38 2.03 8.24
C TYR A 68 -1.56 1.73 6.99
N ILE A 69 -1.34 2.71 6.12
CA ILE A 69 -0.51 2.61 4.93
C ILE A 69 0.35 3.87 4.82
N GLN A 70 1.58 3.71 4.36
CA GLN A 70 2.45 4.79 3.95
C GLN A 70 3.21 4.39 2.70
N THR A 71 3.27 5.29 1.72
CA THR A 71 4.05 5.10 0.51
C THR A 71 4.60 6.43 0.01
N ASN A 72 5.67 6.38 -0.79
CA ASN A 72 6.24 7.57 -1.41
C ASN A 72 5.86 7.61 -2.89
N TYR A 73 5.53 8.81 -3.37
CA TYR A 73 5.19 9.08 -4.77
C TYR A 73 6.18 10.02 -5.42
N VAL A 74 6.47 9.77 -6.69
CA VAL A 74 7.15 10.68 -7.61
C VAL A 74 6.28 10.76 -8.88
N ASN A 75 5.71 11.94 -9.16
CA ASN A 75 4.85 12.15 -10.32
C ASN A 75 3.71 11.13 -10.47
N ASP A 76 2.91 10.89 -9.40
CA ASP A 76 1.80 9.91 -9.33
C ASP A 76 2.20 8.44 -9.36
N LYS A 77 3.48 8.12 -9.36
CA LYS A 77 3.96 6.74 -9.32
C LYS A 77 4.58 6.44 -7.97
N GLU A 78 4.27 5.27 -7.42
CA GLU A 78 4.96 4.80 -6.22
C GLU A 78 6.48 4.67 -6.53
N ASP A 79 7.31 5.28 -5.68
CA ASP A 79 8.76 5.23 -5.82
C ASP A 79 9.40 5.26 -4.43
N GLY A 80 9.97 4.12 -4.02
CA GLY A 80 10.51 3.90 -2.68
C GLY A 80 9.74 2.86 -1.89
N VAL A 81 9.78 2.98 -0.56
CA VAL A 81 9.19 2.00 0.35
C VAL A 81 7.68 2.19 0.46
N TRP A 82 6.95 1.10 0.38
CA TRP A 82 5.53 0.98 0.67
C TRP A 82 5.35 0.15 1.94
N ASN A 83 4.70 0.69 2.95
CA ASN A 83 4.46 0.06 4.24
C ASN A 83 2.98 -0.06 4.56
N GLN A 84 2.59 -1.19 5.16
CA GLN A 84 1.27 -1.39 5.77
C GLN A 84 1.43 -1.94 7.18
N TRP A 85 0.64 -1.44 8.09
CA TRP A 85 0.61 -1.87 9.48
C TRP A 85 -0.72 -2.53 9.84
N TYR A 86 -0.68 -3.40 10.83
CA TYR A 86 -1.85 -3.83 11.55
C TYR A 86 -2.35 -2.71 12.48
N GLU A 87 -3.60 -2.78 12.90
CA GLU A 87 -4.16 -1.79 13.82
C GLU A 87 -3.46 -1.75 15.20
N ASN A 88 -2.81 -2.87 15.61
CA ASN A 88 -1.96 -2.93 16.79
C ASN A 88 -0.60 -2.22 16.63
N GLY A 89 -0.32 -1.61 15.46
CA GLY A 89 0.91 -0.88 15.14
C GLY A 89 2.07 -1.73 14.64
N GLN A 90 1.92 -3.05 14.58
CA GLN A 90 2.96 -3.93 14.02
C GLN A 90 2.97 -3.87 12.49
N LEU A 91 4.17 -3.95 11.89
CA LEU A 91 4.33 -3.98 10.45
C LEU A 91 3.67 -5.25 9.88
N LYS A 92 2.85 -5.09 8.86
CA LYS A 92 2.14 -6.15 8.16
C LYS A 92 2.75 -6.48 6.80
N LEU A 93 3.21 -5.44 6.09
CA LEU A 93 3.83 -5.57 4.78
C LEU A 93 4.81 -4.41 4.57
N GLU A 94 5.97 -4.74 4.01
CA GLU A 94 6.92 -3.80 3.43
C GLU A 94 7.26 -4.27 2.02
N ALA A 95 7.17 -3.36 1.06
CA ALA A 95 7.53 -3.59 -0.33
C ALA A 95 8.30 -2.39 -0.87
N ASN A 96 9.15 -2.63 -1.86
CA ASN A 96 9.83 -1.56 -2.57
C ASN A 96 9.23 -1.38 -3.95
N TYR A 97 9.02 -0.13 -4.35
CA TYR A 97 8.49 0.27 -5.63
C TYR A 97 9.47 1.16 -6.37
N LYS A 98 9.47 1.04 -7.69
CA LYS A 98 10.15 1.94 -8.59
C LYS A 98 9.27 2.22 -9.79
N GLU A 99 8.98 3.51 -10.03
CA GLU A 99 8.12 3.96 -11.13
C GLU A 99 6.76 3.23 -11.18
N GLY A 100 6.13 2.95 -10.02
CA GLY A 100 4.83 2.29 -9.88
C GLY A 100 4.87 0.77 -10.04
N ARG A 101 6.06 0.15 -9.99
CA ARG A 101 6.22 -1.32 -10.06
C ARG A 101 7.00 -1.83 -8.87
N GLU A 102 6.61 -2.97 -8.34
CA GLU A 102 7.40 -3.64 -7.31
C GLU A 102 8.83 -3.88 -7.80
N HIS A 103 9.82 -3.45 -7.02
CA HIS A 103 11.24 -3.57 -7.38
C HIS A 103 12.11 -3.60 -6.13
N GLY A 104 12.69 -4.76 -5.83
CA GLY A 104 13.46 -5.01 -4.62
C GLY A 104 12.72 -5.92 -3.65
N SER A 105 13.01 -5.79 -2.36
CA SER A 105 12.49 -6.67 -1.32
C SER A 105 10.98 -6.49 -1.11
N PHE A 106 10.34 -7.60 -0.78
CA PHE A 106 8.95 -7.71 -0.35
C PHE A 106 8.90 -8.61 0.88
N THR A 107 8.35 -8.13 1.98
CA THR A 107 8.19 -8.92 3.20
C THR A 107 6.79 -8.71 3.79
N GLN A 108 6.15 -9.81 4.14
CA GLN A 108 4.90 -9.81 4.92
C GLN A 108 5.14 -10.43 6.30
N TRP A 109 4.41 -9.94 7.27
CA TRP A 109 4.40 -10.45 8.64
C TRP A 109 2.99 -10.84 9.07
N TYR A 110 2.92 -11.76 10.02
CA TYR A 110 1.74 -12.02 10.81
C TYR A 110 1.56 -10.93 11.88
N ASP A 111 0.39 -10.84 12.47
CA ASP A 111 0.04 -9.90 13.54
C ASP A 111 0.75 -10.21 14.89
N ASN A 112 1.46 -11.34 14.98
CA ASN A 112 2.36 -11.68 16.09
C ASN A 112 3.83 -11.30 15.83
N GLY A 113 4.13 -10.61 14.68
CA GLY A 113 5.46 -10.14 14.30
C GLY A 113 6.34 -11.17 13.59
N GLN A 114 5.92 -12.43 13.47
CA GLN A 114 6.64 -13.44 12.70
C GLN A 114 6.53 -13.19 11.20
N LYS A 115 7.63 -13.42 10.46
CA LYS A 115 7.58 -13.37 8.98
C LYS A 115 6.56 -14.37 8.45
N ARG A 116 5.81 -13.95 7.42
CA ARG A 116 4.85 -14.77 6.71
C ARG A 116 5.33 -15.13 5.31
N VAL A 117 5.88 -14.14 4.58
CA VAL A 117 6.43 -14.31 3.23
C VAL A 117 7.59 -13.34 3.06
N GLU A 118 8.64 -13.78 2.41
CA GLU A 118 9.73 -12.93 1.93
C GLU A 118 10.01 -13.29 0.46
N ALA A 119 10.13 -12.29 -0.39
CA ALA A 119 10.38 -12.43 -1.81
C ALA A 119 11.19 -11.23 -2.33
N ASN A 120 11.66 -11.32 -3.56
CA ASN A 120 12.23 -10.19 -4.27
C ASN A 120 11.51 -10.00 -5.61
N PHE A 121 11.41 -8.73 -6.06
CA PHE A 121 10.77 -8.36 -7.31
C PHE A 121 11.72 -7.55 -8.19
N ILE A 122 11.63 -7.76 -9.49
CA ILE A 122 12.26 -6.93 -10.51
C ILE A 122 11.19 -6.51 -11.51
N ASN A 123 10.89 -5.22 -11.58
CA ASN A 123 9.89 -4.63 -12.48
C ASN A 123 8.51 -5.32 -12.41
N GLY A 124 8.03 -5.61 -11.21
CA GLY A 124 6.72 -6.23 -10.95
C GLY A 124 6.68 -7.76 -11.09
N LYS A 125 7.84 -8.40 -11.34
CA LYS A 125 7.94 -9.85 -11.45
C LYS A 125 8.78 -10.41 -10.30
N LYS A 126 8.34 -11.52 -9.70
CA LYS A 126 9.14 -12.23 -8.69
C LYS A 126 10.45 -12.71 -9.29
N GLU A 127 11.54 -12.54 -8.54
CA GLU A 127 12.88 -12.97 -8.94
C GLU A 127 13.63 -13.55 -7.74
N GLY A 128 14.25 -14.74 -7.93
CA GLY A 128 14.97 -15.43 -6.87
C GLY A 128 14.07 -16.27 -5.96
N VAL A 129 14.50 -16.45 -4.71
CA VAL A 129 13.82 -17.33 -3.76
C VAL A 129 12.69 -16.57 -3.05
N GLU A 130 11.51 -17.18 -3.05
CA GLU A 130 10.42 -16.85 -2.12
C GLU A 130 10.45 -17.86 -0.97
N THR A 131 10.35 -17.38 0.26
CA THR A 131 10.17 -18.22 1.44
C THR A 131 8.87 -17.83 2.15
N ALA A 132 8.06 -18.83 2.48
CA ALA A 132 6.87 -18.66 3.30
C ALA A 132 7.04 -19.42 4.63
N TRP A 133 6.49 -18.85 5.68
CA TRP A 133 6.52 -19.42 7.03
C TRP A 133 5.11 -19.59 7.59
N ASN A 134 4.97 -20.53 8.49
CA ASN A 134 3.82 -20.68 9.37
C ASN A 134 3.86 -19.63 10.48
N ARG A 135 2.73 -19.46 11.19
CA ARG A 135 2.60 -18.49 12.28
C ARG A 135 3.52 -18.78 13.50
N ASP A 136 4.00 -20.01 13.63
CA ASP A 136 4.97 -20.45 14.64
C ASP A 136 6.43 -20.21 14.24
N GLY A 137 6.67 -19.66 13.02
CA GLY A 137 7.99 -19.38 12.47
C GLY A 137 8.64 -20.55 11.73
N SER A 138 8.02 -21.73 11.69
CA SER A 138 8.51 -22.85 10.87
C SER A 138 8.34 -22.55 9.39
N VAL A 139 9.30 -22.99 8.55
CA VAL A 139 9.20 -22.82 7.09
C VAL A 139 8.04 -23.65 6.56
N LYS A 140 7.16 -22.99 5.80
CA LYS A 140 6.02 -23.62 5.15
C LYS A 140 6.40 -24.16 3.77
N TYR A 141 7.08 -23.34 2.96
CA TYR A 141 7.66 -23.71 1.67
C TYR A 141 8.72 -22.70 1.25
N THR A 142 9.54 -23.11 0.27
CA THR A 142 10.40 -22.26 -0.53
C THR A 142 10.15 -22.55 -2.00
N SER A 143 10.16 -21.49 -2.82
CA SER A 143 10.05 -21.60 -4.29
C SER A 143 11.05 -20.65 -4.92
N THR A 144 11.56 -21.00 -6.11
CA THR A 144 12.47 -20.13 -6.87
C THR A 144 11.74 -19.60 -8.09
N TYR A 145 11.89 -18.31 -8.36
CA TYR A 145 11.27 -17.61 -9.47
C TYR A 145 12.32 -17.01 -10.39
N VAL A 146 12.07 -17.08 -11.69
CA VAL A 146 12.81 -16.39 -12.73
C VAL A 146 11.81 -15.71 -13.66
N ASP A 147 11.93 -14.40 -13.81
CA ASP A 147 11.03 -13.57 -14.63
C ASP A 147 9.54 -13.77 -14.28
N GLY A 148 9.23 -13.96 -12.99
CA GLY A 148 7.89 -14.17 -12.45
C GLY A 148 7.34 -15.59 -12.57
N GLN A 149 8.09 -16.54 -13.17
CA GLN A 149 7.69 -17.94 -13.31
C GLN A 149 8.40 -18.80 -12.27
N GLU A 150 7.64 -19.68 -11.61
CA GLU A 150 8.21 -20.63 -10.67
C GLU A 150 9.05 -21.67 -11.41
N VAL A 151 10.31 -21.80 -11.00
CA VAL A 151 11.24 -22.81 -11.52
C VAL A 151 11.07 -24.07 -10.70
N LYS A 152 10.52 -25.13 -11.31
CA LYS A 152 10.47 -26.46 -10.70
C LYS A 152 11.88 -27.04 -10.65
N PRO A 153 12.29 -27.72 -9.56
CA PRO A 153 13.55 -28.46 -9.51
C PRO A 153 13.59 -29.41 -10.71
N GLN A 154 14.67 -29.37 -11.51
CA GLN A 154 14.89 -30.38 -12.54
C GLN A 154 15.17 -31.69 -11.81
N GLU A 155 14.39 -32.73 -12.11
CA GLU A 155 14.74 -34.11 -11.73
C GLU A 155 16.08 -34.46 -12.37
N VAL A 156 17.10 -34.60 -11.53
CA VAL A 156 18.39 -35.15 -11.98
C VAL A 156 18.11 -36.62 -12.32
N LYS A 157 17.97 -36.92 -13.63
CA LYS A 157 17.97 -38.29 -14.07
C LYS A 157 19.31 -38.90 -13.67
N SER A 158 19.31 -39.80 -12.69
CA SER A 158 20.45 -40.64 -12.39
C SER A 158 20.74 -41.45 -13.69
N GLU A 159 21.87 -41.17 -14.33
CA GLU A 159 22.37 -42.06 -15.36
C GLU A 159 22.66 -43.40 -14.70
N GLU A 160 21.81 -44.40 -14.97
CA GLU A 160 22.13 -45.81 -14.66
C GLU A 160 23.33 -46.19 -15.54
N HIS A 161 24.49 -46.26 -14.93
CA HIS A 161 25.64 -46.91 -15.52
C HIS A 161 25.32 -48.41 -15.57
N GLN A 162 25.02 -48.93 -16.78
CA GLN A 162 25.07 -50.35 -17.12
C GLN A 162 26.51 -50.80 -17.29
#